data_50e8b18d8998c42bd1a4095f1ec2c329
#
_entry.id   50e8b18d8998c42bd1a4095f1ec2c329
#
_cell.length_a   1.000
_cell.length_b   1.000
_cell.length_c   1.000
_cell.angle_alpha   90.00
_cell.angle_beta   90.00
_cell.angle_gamma   90.00
#
_symmetry.space_group_name_H-M   'P 1'
#
loop_
_entity.id
_entity.type
_entity.pdbx_description
1 polymer ?
#
loop_
_entity_poly.entity_id
_entity_poly.type
_entity_poly.pdbx_seq_one_letter_code
_entity_poly.pdbx_strand_id
1 'polypeptide(L)'
;VLRVHAVDLVRGDRLLLSQVTFTVRAGEHWALLGPNGAGKSTLLRILATYAHPTRGQIDILGRRLGRVNVFELRPRIGHVSPHHPPHSSRSVREVVLTGVTGTIELAPRWTPSAAELSRADQLIKAMGLASLADTRWPVLSRGEQSRTLIARALMPEPRILLLDEPAAGLDMAGREQLLVSLDELRGRQPGLATVLVTHHLEELPATTSHALLLRDGQAVAAGPASEVLTTGLVSRCFAYPVTVARQAGRWTSIAASRT
;
A
#
# COMPACT_ATOMS: atom_id res chain seq x y z
N VAL A 1 -12.35 -7.37 -4.77
CA VAL A 1 -12.03 -6.17 -5.56
C VAL A 1 -10.81 -6.37 -6.47
N LEU A 2 -9.89 -7.28 -6.11
CA LEU A 2 -8.78 -7.70 -6.96
C LEU A 2 -8.82 -9.22 -7.13
N ARG A 3 -8.68 -9.72 -8.36
CA ARG A 3 -8.41 -11.12 -8.67
C ARG A 3 -7.15 -11.19 -9.51
N VAL A 4 -6.18 -11.93 -9.03
CA VAL A 4 -4.90 -12.22 -9.71
C VAL A 4 -4.88 -13.72 -9.96
N HIS A 5 -4.77 -14.14 -11.22
CA HIS A 5 -4.82 -15.55 -11.59
C HIS A 5 -3.68 -15.90 -12.52
N ALA A 6 -2.81 -16.82 -12.06
CA ALA A 6 -1.68 -17.39 -12.79
C ALA A 6 -0.83 -16.32 -13.51
N VAL A 7 -0.49 -15.23 -12.79
CA VAL A 7 0.19 -14.08 -13.37
C VAL A 7 1.69 -14.33 -13.48
N ASP A 8 2.19 -14.22 -14.73
CA ASP A 8 3.60 -14.14 -15.06
C ASP A 8 3.96 -12.74 -15.53
N LEU A 9 5.14 -12.26 -15.17
CA LEU A 9 5.76 -11.08 -15.77
C LEU A 9 7.20 -11.37 -16.17
N VAL A 10 7.47 -11.22 -17.46
CA VAL A 10 8.81 -11.32 -18.04
C VAL A 10 9.28 -9.91 -18.48
N ARG A 11 10.51 -9.57 -18.21
CA ARG A 11 11.17 -8.34 -18.68
C ARG A 11 12.57 -8.69 -19.21
N GLY A 12 12.77 -8.51 -20.52
CA GLY A 12 13.92 -9.10 -21.21
C GLY A 12 13.89 -10.62 -21.00
N ASP A 13 15.00 -11.20 -20.58
CA ASP A 13 15.12 -12.64 -20.31
C ASP A 13 14.83 -13.02 -18.84
N ARG A 14 14.34 -12.07 -18.01
CA ARG A 14 14.09 -12.31 -16.60
C ARG A 14 12.61 -12.51 -16.32
N LEU A 15 12.29 -13.65 -15.70
CA LEU A 15 10.98 -13.91 -15.11
C LEU A 15 10.91 -13.21 -13.73
N LEU A 16 10.12 -12.15 -13.64
CA LEU A 16 9.99 -11.34 -12.43
C LEU A 16 8.84 -11.80 -11.53
N LEU A 17 7.78 -12.37 -12.13
CA LEU A 17 6.66 -12.99 -11.43
C LEU A 17 6.30 -14.29 -12.15
N SER A 18 5.99 -15.34 -11.39
CA SER A 18 5.65 -16.66 -11.88
C SER A 18 4.42 -17.22 -11.20
N GLN A 19 3.35 -17.45 -11.97
CA GLN A 19 2.10 -18.12 -11.57
C GLN A 19 1.45 -17.53 -10.30
N VAL A 20 1.61 -16.23 -10.07
CA VAL A 20 1.04 -15.58 -8.87
C VAL A 20 -0.48 -15.61 -8.93
N THR A 21 -1.09 -16.15 -7.87
CA THR A 21 -2.56 -16.26 -7.76
C THR A 21 -3.01 -15.88 -6.35
N PHE A 22 -3.91 -14.90 -6.23
CA PHE A 22 -4.60 -14.53 -4.98
C PHE A 22 -5.80 -13.63 -5.27
N THR A 23 -6.67 -13.45 -4.28
CA THR A 23 -7.88 -12.63 -4.41
C THR A 23 -8.02 -11.75 -3.18
N VAL A 24 -8.22 -10.44 -3.40
CA VAL A 24 -8.54 -9.45 -2.36
C VAL A 24 -10.01 -9.10 -2.45
N ARG A 25 -10.75 -9.21 -1.34
CA ARG A 25 -12.16 -8.80 -1.25
C ARG A 25 -12.27 -7.38 -0.67
N ALA A 26 -13.47 -6.80 -0.76
CA ALA A 26 -13.75 -5.52 -0.13
C ALA A 26 -13.57 -5.62 1.39
N GLY A 27 -12.92 -4.60 2.00
CA GLY A 27 -12.66 -4.55 3.43
C GLY A 27 -11.55 -5.49 3.92
N GLU A 28 -10.89 -6.24 3.04
CA GLU A 28 -9.71 -7.01 3.42
C GLU A 28 -8.45 -6.14 3.42
N HIS A 29 -7.59 -6.37 4.42
CA HIS A 29 -6.31 -5.68 4.58
C HIS A 29 -5.18 -6.70 4.41
N TRP A 30 -4.51 -6.62 3.26
CA TRP A 30 -3.47 -7.55 2.85
C TRP A 30 -2.07 -7.00 3.12
N ALA A 31 -1.22 -7.85 3.67
CA ALA A 31 0.23 -7.63 3.71
C ALA A 31 0.88 -8.39 2.56
N LEU A 32 1.66 -7.72 1.73
CA LEU A 32 2.52 -8.33 0.72
C LEU A 32 3.96 -8.30 1.22
N LEU A 33 4.44 -9.44 1.67
CA LEU A 33 5.73 -9.62 2.34
C LEU A 33 6.70 -10.44 1.50
N GLY A 34 7.99 -10.22 1.70
CA GLY A 34 9.06 -10.99 1.08
C GLY A 34 10.37 -10.23 1.07
N PRO A 35 11.49 -10.90 0.77
CA PRO A 35 12.81 -10.26 0.72
C PRO A 35 12.89 -9.20 -0.38
N ASN A 36 13.94 -8.39 -0.34
CA ASN A 36 14.23 -7.44 -1.42
C ASN A 36 14.46 -8.20 -2.73
N GLY A 37 13.92 -7.67 -3.83
CA GLY A 37 13.98 -8.34 -5.14
C GLY A 37 12.94 -9.45 -5.36
N ALA A 38 12.09 -9.78 -4.39
CA ALA A 38 11.07 -10.83 -4.51
C ALA A 38 9.97 -10.56 -5.56
N GLY A 39 9.88 -9.33 -6.11
CA GLY A 39 8.84 -8.97 -7.08
C GLY A 39 7.66 -8.17 -6.48
N LYS A 40 7.71 -7.77 -5.20
CA LYS A 40 6.62 -7.07 -4.49
C LYS A 40 6.19 -5.78 -5.20
N SER A 41 7.10 -4.82 -5.38
CA SER A 41 6.80 -3.56 -6.07
C SER A 41 6.44 -3.78 -7.54
N THR A 42 6.97 -4.84 -8.17
CA THR A 42 6.58 -5.24 -9.53
C THR A 42 5.11 -5.66 -9.58
N LEU A 43 4.67 -6.52 -8.66
CA LEU A 43 3.27 -6.92 -8.53
C LEU A 43 2.39 -5.71 -8.24
N LEU A 44 2.81 -4.85 -7.27
CA LEU A 44 2.06 -3.66 -6.92
C LEU A 44 1.86 -2.70 -8.12
N ARG A 45 2.88 -2.52 -8.96
CA ARG A 45 2.78 -1.71 -10.19
C ARG A 45 1.75 -2.26 -11.18
N ILE A 46 1.59 -3.58 -11.26
CA ILE A 46 0.54 -4.18 -12.10
C ILE A 46 -0.83 -3.89 -11.48
N LEU A 47 -0.99 -4.06 -10.16
CA LEU A 47 -2.24 -3.76 -9.44
C LEU A 47 -2.62 -2.28 -9.54
N ALA A 48 -1.63 -1.39 -9.56
CA ALA A 48 -1.79 0.05 -9.78
C ALA A 48 -2.00 0.45 -11.25
N THR A 49 -2.11 -0.53 -12.17
CA THR A 49 -2.30 -0.32 -13.62
C THR A 49 -1.15 0.38 -14.35
N TYR A 50 0.05 0.38 -13.78
CA TYR A 50 1.26 0.93 -14.43
C TYR A 50 2.04 -0.10 -15.26
N ALA A 51 1.69 -1.37 -15.14
CA ALA A 51 2.27 -2.45 -15.93
C ALA A 51 1.19 -3.49 -16.27
N HIS A 52 1.44 -4.28 -17.31
CA HIS A 52 0.60 -5.41 -17.70
C HIS A 52 1.35 -6.72 -17.48
N PRO A 53 0.67 -7.79 -17.06
CA PRO A 53 1.27 -9.12 -17.00
C PRO A 53 1.61 -9.62 -18.40
N THR A 54 2.64 -10.48 -18.50
CA THR A 54 2.98 -11.18 -19.77
C THR A 54 2.01 -12.33 -20.03
N ARG A 55 1.59 -13.02 -18.95
CA ARG A 55 0.59 -14.10 -18.98
C ARG A 55 -0.28 -14.02 -17.73
N GLY A 56 -1.38 -14.76 -17.76
CA GLY A 56 -2.35 -14.76 -16.67
C GLY A 56 -3.38 -13.63 -16.79
N GLN A 57 -4.15 -13.44 -15.74
CA GLN A 57 -5.31 -12.54 -15.76
C GLN A 57 -5.40 -11.75 -14.47
N ILE A 58 -5.76 -10.48 -14.59
CA ILE A 58 -6.04 -9.60 -13.45
C ILE A 58 -7.37 -8.90 -13.66
N ASP A 59 -8.27 -9.08 -12.70
CA ASP A 59 -9.52 -8.32 -12.65
C ASP A 59 -9.45 -7.33 -11.49
N ILE A 60 -9.70 -6.06 -11.79
CA ILE A 60 -9.73 -4.95 -10.84
C ILE A 60 -11.15 -4.38 -10.84
N LEU A 61 -11.82 -4.42 -9.68
CA LEU A 61 -13.21 -3.97 -9.52
C LEU A 61 -14.16 -4.60 -10.55
N GLY A 62 -13.96 -5.89 -10.87
CA GLY A 62 -14.74 -6.64 -11.84
C GLY A 62 -14.39 -6.37 -13.31
N ARG A 63 -13.39 -5.55 -13.59
CA ARG A 63 -12.96 -5.21 -14.95
C ARG A 63 -11.59 -5.82 -15.26
N ARG A 64 -11.48 -6.47 -16.42
CA ARG A 64 -10.24 -7.14 -16.87
C ARG A 64 -9.18 -6.12 -17.29
N LEU A 65 -7.99 -6.15 -16.63
CA LEU A 65 -6.84 -5.37 -17.07
C LEU A 65 -6.43 -5.76 -18.50
N GLY A 66 -6.21 -4.77 -19.36
CA GLY A 66 -5.97 -4.96 -20.79
C GLY A 66 -7.24 -4.93 -21.66
N ARG A 67 -8.45 -4.95 -21.06
CA ARG A 67 -9.73 -4.81 -21.76
C ARG A 67 -10.56 -3.61 -21.26
N VAL A 68 -10.00 -2.78 -20.40
CA VAL A 68 -10.63 -1.62 -19.80
C VAL A 68 -9.77 -0.39 -20.00
N ASN A 69 -10.40 0.78 -20.13
CA ASN A 69 -9.69 2.04 -20.07
C ASN A 69 -9.13 2.25 -18.64
N VAL A 70 -7.81 2.20 -18.48
CA VAL A 70 -7.14 2.34 -17.19
C VAL A 70 -7.38 3.70 -16.53
N PHE A 71 -7.67 4.75 -17.30
CA PHE A 71 -8.00 6.07 -16.77
C PHE A 71 -9.33 6.08 -15.99
N GLU A 72 -10.26 5.15 -16.29
CA GLU A 72 -11.49 4.95 -15.51
C GLU A 72 -11.26 4.18 -14.21
N LEU A 73 -10.20 3.34 -14.14
CA LEU A 73 -9.85 2.56 -12.96
C LEU A 73 -9.01 3.36 -11.96
N ARG A 74 -8.06 4.16 -12.45
CA ARG A 74 -7.08 4.86 -11.61
C ARG A 74 -7.69 5.70 -10.49
N PRO A 75 -8.78 6.45 -10.69
CA PRO A 75 -9.41 7.19 -9.59
C PRO A 75 -9.98 6.27 -8.48
N ARG A 76 -10.22 5.00 -8.80
CA ARG A 76 -10.72 3.99 -7.85
C ARG A 76 -9.60 3.25 -7.11
N ILE A 77 -8.33 3.55 -7.43
CA ILE A 77 -7.13 2.92 -6.87
C ILE A 77 -6.24 4.02 -6.28
N GLY A 78 -6.21 4.15 -4.97
CA GLY A 78 -5.21 4.96 -4.30
C GLY A 78 -3.85 4.24 -4.37
N HIS A 79 -2.81 4.93 -4.78
CA HIS A 79 -1.45 4.38 -4.80
C HIS A 79 -0.48 5.35 -4.13
N VAL A 80 0.22 4.86 -3.13
CA VAL A 80 1.27 5.58 -2.40
C VAL A 80 2.59 4.88 -2.66
N SER A 81 3.54 5.61 -3.22
CA SER A 81 4.90 5.16 -3.47
C SER A 81 5.90 6.24 -3.07
N PRO A 82 7.00 5.90 -2.40
CA PRO A 82 8.03 6.86 -2.01
C PRO A 82 8.77 7.48 -3.21
N HIS A 83 8.62 6.92 -4.41
CA HIS A 83 9.32 7.35 -5.63
C HIS A 83 8.65 8.53 -6.36
N HIS A 84 7.51 9.01 -5.90
CA HIS A 84 6.79 10.12 -6.53
C HIS A 84 6.46 11.21 -5.51
N PRO A 85 7.49 11.91 -4.98
CA PRO A 85 7.24 13.01 -4.06
C PRO A 85 6.52 14.16 -4.78
N PRO A 86 5.61 14.88 -4.12
CA PRO A 86 5.04 16.11 -4.64
C PRO A 86 6.10 17.21 -4.70
N HIS A 87 5.80 18.28 -5.45
CA HIS A 87 6.69 19.44 -5.51
C HIS A 87 6.91 20.08 -4.14
N SER A 88 8.16 20.47 -3.88
CA SER A 88 8.68 20.90 -2.57
C SER A 88 8.12 22.21 -2.01
N SER A 89 7.32 22.96 -2.75
CA SER A 89 6.80 24.28 -2.29
C SER A 89 5.40 24.27 -1.71
N ARG A 90 4.67 23.11 -1.78
CA ARG A 90 3.25 23.02 -1.40
C ARG A 90 3.06 22.71 0.08
N SER A 91 1.93 23.19 0.63
CA SER A 91 1.48 22.79 1.97
C SER A 91 0.86 21.39 1.96
N VAL A 92 0.70 20.79 3.14
CA VAL A 92 -0.02 19.49 3.32
C VAL A 92 -1.38 19.53 2.64
N ARG A 93 -2.17 20.59 2.86
CA ARG A 93 -3.51 20.74 2.27
C ARG A 93 -3.45 20.77 0.75
N GLU A 94 -2.54 21.54 0.17
CA GLU A 94 -2.36 21.61 -1.28
C GLU A 94 -1.94 20.26 -1.87
N VAL A 95 -1.02 19.53 -1.20
CA VAL A 95 -0.62 18.19 -1.62
C VAL A 95 -1.82 17.24 -1.59
N VAL A 96 -2.62 17.24 -0.53
CA VAL A 96 -3.81 16.38 -0.42
C VAL A 96 -4.81 16.71 -1.53
N LEU A 97 -5.05 17.99 -1.81
CA LEU A 97 -5.96 18.45 -2.86
C LEU A 97 -5.53 17.99 -4.27
N THR A 98 -4.23 17.81 -4.55
CA THR A 98 -3.78 17.23 -5.84
C THR A 98 -4.33 15.83 -6.10
N GLY A 99 -4.80 15.14 -5.07
CA GLY A 99 -5.47 13.84 -5.18
C GLY A 99 -6.76 13.88 -5.99
N VAL A 100 -7.46 15.01 -6.01
CA VAL A 100 -8.71 15.21 -6.80
C VAL A 100 -8.43 15.09 -8.29
N THR A 101 -7.37 15.71 -8.77
CA THR A 101 -6.99 15.74 -10.18
C THR A 101 -6.11 14.55 -10.59
N GLY A 102 -5.58 13.79 -9.61
CA GLY A 102 -4.64 12.69 -9.86
C GLY A 102 -3.27 13.16 -10.39
N THR A 103 -2.99 14.46 -10.33
CA THR A 103 -1.75 15.09 -10.84
C THR A 103 -0.78 15.38 -9.68
N ILE A 104 0.50 15.57 -9.99
CA ILE A 104 1.51 15.99 -9.00
C ILE A 104 1.33 17.48 -8.67
N GLU A 105 0.83 18.25 -9.62
CA GLU A 105 0.57 19.69 -9.51
C GLU A 105 -0.92 19.99 -9.59
N LEU A 106 -1.34 21.04 -8.88
CA LEU A 106 -2.67 21.61 -9.10
C LEU A 106 -2.69 22.24 -10.49
N ALA A 107 -3.71 21.90 -11.29
CA ALA A 107 -3.85 22.48 -12.62
C ALA A 107 -3.96 24.02 -12.53
N PRO A 108 -3.30 24.79 -13.43
CA PRO A 108 -3.45 26.21 -13.47
C PRO A 108 -4.93 26.60 -13.56
N ARG A 109 -5.38 27.54 -12.72
CA ARG A 109 -6.78 28.01 -12.64
C ARG A 109 -7.79 26.99 -12.05
N TRP A 110 -7.36 25.82 -11.60
CA TRP A 110 -8.25 24.93 -10.83
C TRP A 110 -8.42 25.48 -9.42
N THR A 111 -9.66 25.60 -9.00
CA THR A 111 -10.02 26.04 -7.63
C THR A 111 -10.82 24.94 -6.95
N PRO A 112 -10.42 24.49 -5.76
CA PRO A 112 -11.16 23.45 -5.06
C PRO A 112 -12.55 23.95 -4.64
N SER A 113 -13.55 23.11 -4.75
CA SER A 113 -14.87 23.36 -4.20
C SER A 113 -14.84 23.30 -2.66
N ALA A 114 -15.88 23.86 -2.01
CA ALA A 114 -16.03 23.78 -0.56
C ALA A 114 -16.09 22.33 -0.05
N ALA A 115 -16.68 21.42 -0.82
CA ALA A 115 -16.74 19.99 -0.48
C ALA A 115 -15.36 19.34 -0.54
N GLU A 116 -14.54 19.65 -1.54
CA GLU A 116 -13.17 19.12 -1.67
C GLU A 116 -12.25 19.66 -0.56
N LEU A 117 -12.39 20.95 -0.19
CA LEU A 117 -11.66 21.52 0.94
C LEU A 117 -12.05 20.82 2.26
N SER A 118 -13.36 20.69 2.53
CA SER A 118 -13.85 20.00 3.73
C SER A 118 -13.36 18.56 3.80
N ARG A 119 -13.36 17.83 2.66
CA ARG A 119 -12.86 16.48 2.59
C ARG A 119 -11.35 16.41 2.83
N ALA A 120 -10.57 17.31 2.25
CA ALA A 120 -9.13 17.38 2.49
C ALA A 120 -8.83 17.58 3.98
N ASP A 121 -9.52 18.50 4.65
CA ASP A 121 -9.34 18.76 6.07
C ASP A 121 -9.74 17.54 6.94
N GLN A 122 -10.80 16.83 6.57
CA GLN A 122 -11.19 15.58 7.25
C GLN A 122 -10.12 14.49 7.11
N LEU A 123 -9.54 14.31 5.91
CA LEU A 123 -8.48 13.33 5.66
C LEU A 123 -7.17 13.72 6.38
N ILE A 124 -6.79 14.99 6.34
CA ILE A 124 -5.64 15.53 7.07
C ILE A 124 -5.78 15.26 8.58
N LYS A 125 -6.97 15.53 9.13
CA LYS A 125 -7.28 15.23 10.54
C LYS A 125 -7.23 13.73 10.83
N ALA A 126 -7.78 12.91 9.93
CA ALA A 126 -7.77 11.45 10.07
C ALA A 126 -6.36 10.86 10.07
N MET A 127 -5.42 11.51 9.38
CA MET A 127 -4.00 11.12 9.38
C MET A 127 -3.18 11.79 10.50
N GLY A 128 -3.82 12.47 11.47
CA GLY A 128 -3.13 13.11 12.58
C GLY A 128 -2.27 14.32 12.19
N LEU A 129 -2.64 15.02 11.09
CA LEU A 129 -1.88 16.13 10.52
C LEU A 129 -2.60 17.49 10.64
N ALA A 130 -3.63 17.60 11.49
CA ALA A 130 -4.47 18.79 11.54
C ALA A 130 -3.69 20.08 11.85
N SER A 131 -2.71 20.03 12.76
CA SER A 131 -1.84 21.17 13.10
C SER A 131 -0.81 21.52 12.02
N LEU A 132 -0.63 20.64 11.03
CA LEU A 132 0.36 20.76 9.97
C LEU A 132 -0.26 21.07 8.60
N ALA A 133 -1.58 21.33 8.54
CA ALA A 133 -2.31 21.49 7.28
C ALA A 133 -1.69 22.55 6.34
N ASP A 134 -1.16 23.63 6.91
CA ASP A 134 -0.53 24.73 6.17
C ASP A 134 1.01 24.66 6.16
N THR A 135 1.58 23.61 6.79
CA THR A 135 3.03 23.38 6.80
C THR A 135 3.50 22.91 5.42
N ARG A 136 4.63 23.44 4.96
CA ARG A 136 5.19 23.11 3.64
C ARG A 136 5.86 21.73 3.64
N TRP A 137 5.75 21.03 2.52
CA TRP A 137 6.28 19.68 2.31
C TRP A 137 7.74 19.46 2.77
N PRO A 138 8.73 20.34 2.48
CA PRO A 138 10.13 20.09 2.86
C PRO A 138 10.40 20.14 4.36
N VAL A 139 9.49 20.73 5.13
CA VAL A 139 9.63 20.86 6.58
C VAL A 139 9.10 19.63 7.31
N LEU A 140 8.29 18.81 6.63
CA LEU A 140 7.67 17.63 7.18
C LEU A 140 8.70 16.52 7.42
N SER A 141 8.56 15.81 8.53
CA SER A 141 9.23 14.53 8.74
C SER A 141 8.76 13.49 7.71
N ARG A 142 9.55 12.43 7.50
CA ARG A 142 9.17 11.35 6.58
C ARG A 142 7.84 10.71 6.95
N GLY A 143 7.54 10.55 8.24
CA GLY A 143 6.25 10.02 8.71
C GLY A 143 5.07 10.93 8.36
N GLU A 144 5.21 12.24 8.53
CA GLU A 144 4.21 13.22 8.13
C GLU A 144 4.04 13.26 6.60
N GLN A 145 5.13 13.15 5.85
CA GLN A 145 5.09 13.03 4.39
C GLN A 145 4.32 11.78 3.96
N SER A 146 4.61 10.62 4.55
CA SER A 146 3.91 9.36 4.25
C SER A 146 2.41 9.47 4.52
N ARG A 147 2.02 9.98 5.70
CA ARG A 147 0.60 10.18 6.04
C ARG A 147 -0.09 11.21 5.13
N THR A 148 0.62 12.25 4.71
CA THR A 148 0.10 13.22 3.72
C THR A 148 -0.18 12.56 2.36
N LEU A 149 0.71 11.69 1.88
CA LEU A 149 0.51 10.95 0.63
C LEU A 149 -0.66 9.96 0.73
N ILE A 150 -0.88 9.37 1.91
CA ILE A 150 -2.05 8.51 2.14
C ILE A 150 -3.34 9.35 2.10
N ALA A 151 -3.38 10.50 2.80
CA ALA A 151 -4.52 11.42 2.73
C ALA A 151 -4.81 11.83 1.28
N ARG A 152 -3.77 12.17 0.51
CA ARG A 152 -3.87 12.47 -0.92
C ARG A 152 -4.48 11.32 -1.72
N ALA A 153 -4.00 10.10 -1.51
CA ALA A 153 -4.48 8.92 -2.23
C ALA A 153 -5.94 8.58 -1.91
N LEU A 154 -6.45 9.03 -0.76
CA LEU A 154 -7.83 8.84 -0.32
C LEU A 154 -8.81 9.91 -0.84
N MET A 155 -8.31 11.01 -1.41
CA MET A 155 -9.17 12.10 -1.93
C MET A 155 -10.22 11.64 -2.94
N PRO A 156 -9.89 10.79 -3.94
CA PRO A 156 -10.85 10.35 -4.97
C PRO A 156 -11.79 9.22 -4.50
N GLU A 157 -11.85 8.92 -3.21
CA GLU A 157 -12.66 7.82 -2.63
C GLU A 157 -12.34 6.44 -3.27
N PRO A 158 -11.09 6.02 -3.23
CA PRO A 158 -10.71 4.76 -3.85
C PRO A 158 -11.40 3.57 -3.16
N ARG A 159 -11.57 2.48 -3.90
CA ARG A 159 -12.02 1.18 -3.38
C ARG A 159 -10.85 0.28 -2.99
N ILE A 160 -9.66 0.65 -3.43
CA ILE A 160 -8.41 -0.10 -3.19
C ILE A 160 -7.33 0.93 -2.85
N LEU A 161 -6.58 0.69 -1.78
CA LEU A 161 -5.41 1.48 -1.42
C LEU A 161 -4.17 0.59 -1.46
N LEU A 162 -3.21 0.95 -2.31
CA LEU A 162 -1.94 0.27 -2.52
C LEU A 162 -0.83 1.10 -1.87
N LEU A 163 -0.09 0.51 -0.94
CA LEU A 163 0.95 1.17 -0.15
C LEU A 163 2.29 0.45 -0.39
N ASP A 164 3.24 1.11 -1.06
CA ASP A 164 4.57 0.56 -1.32
C ASP A 164 5.56 1.04 -0.27
N GLU A 165 5.88 0.18 0.69
CA GLU A 165 6.80 0.42 1.82
C GLU A 165 6.55 1.77 2.53
N PRO A 166 5.32 2.06 3.01
CA PRO A 166 4.95 3.38 3.52
C PRO A 166 5.65 3.75 4.82
N ALA A 167 6.24 2.79 5.52
CA ALA A 167 6.99 2.98 6.75
C ALA A 167 8.52 3.05 6.54
N ALA A 168 8.99 2.94 5.29
CA ALA A 168 10.42 2.94 5.00
C ALA A 168 11.12 4.23 5.45
N GLY A 169 12.16 4.08 6.26
CA GLY A 169 12.95 5.21 6.77
C GLY A 169 12.26 6.07 7.83
N LEU A 170 11.18 5.59 8.42
CA LEU A 170 10.55 6.20 9.59
C LEU A 170 11.30 5.79 10.88
N ASP A 171 11.35 6.71 11.82
CA ASP A 171 11.67 6.37 13.20
C ASP A 171 10.52 5.57 13.87
N MET A 172 10.76 5.10 15.08
CA MET A 172 9.78 4.30 15.82
C MET A 172 8.45 5.06 15.99
N ALA A 173 8.49 6.31 16.40
CA ALA A 173 7.29 7.11 16.67
C ALA A 173 6.49 7.36 15.39
N GLY A 174 7.17 7.74 14.30
CA GLY A 174 6.53 7.96 12.99
C GLY A 174 5.91 6.68 12.42
N ARG A 175 6.57 5.52 12.59
CA ARG A 175 6.00 4.22 12.21
C ARG A 175 4.74 3.91 13.01
N GLU A 176 4.79 4.00 14.34
CA GLU A 176 3.62 3.70 15.17
C GLU A 176 2.44 4.63 14.87
N GLN A 177 2.68 5.92 14.68
CA GLN A 177 1.63 6.87 14.27
C GLN A 177 1.01 6.52 12.92
N LEU A 178 1.83 6.10 11.94
CA LEU A 178 1.36 5.63 10.64
C LEU A 178 0.45 4.40 10.80
N LEU A 179 0.87 3.41 11.58
CA LEU A 179 0.12 2.18 11.77
C LEU A 179 -1.22 2.41 12.48
N VAL A 180 -1.24 3.28 13.51
CA VAL A 180 -2.48 3.71 14.16
C VAL A 180 -3.41 4.38 13.14
N SER A 181 -2.90 5.27 12.29
CA SER A 181 -3.71 5.93 11.25
C SER A 181 -4.31 4.93 10.26
N LEU A 182 -3.58 3.87 9.90
CA LEU A 182 -4.07 2.80 9.01
C LEU A 182 -5.13 1.92 9.71
N ASP A 183 -4.95 1.62 11.00
CA ASP A 183 -5.94 0.87 11.78
C ASP A 183 -7.26 1.66 11.93
N GLU A 184 -7.18 2.98 12.21
CA GLU A 184 -8.35 3.85 12.28
C GLU A 184 -9.07 3.99 10.93
N LEU A 185 -8.32 4.01 9.82
CA LEU A 185 -8.87 4.10 8.48
C LEU A 185 -9.85 2.96 8.19
N ARG A 186 -9.56 1.74 8.66
CA ARG A 186 -10.45 0.59 8.54
C ARG A 186 -11.82 0.85 9.18
N GLY A 187 -11.83 1.40 10.39
CA GLY A 187 -13.09 1.72 11.08
C GLY A 187 -13.92 2.78 10.36
N ARG A 188 -13.24 3.73 9.71
CA ARG A 188 -13.90 4.84 8.99
C ARG A 188 -14.34 4.44 7.56
N GLN A 189 -13.67 3.49 6.93
CA GLN A 189 -13.93 3.05 5.56
C GLN A 189 -13.96 1.51 5.46
N PRO A 190 -14.98 0.83 6.00
CA PRO A 190 -15.02 -0.63 6.12
C PRO A 190 -15.02 -1.36 4.76
N GLY A 191 -15.40 -0.69 3.67
CA GLY A 191 -15.38 -1.24 2.31
C GLY A 191 -14.04 -1.07 1.57
N LEU A 192 -13.09 -0.28 2.12
CA LEU A 192 -11.79 -0.07 1.51
C LEU A 192 -10.94 -1.33 1.66
N ALA A 193 -10.43 -1.85 0.54
CA ALA A 193 -9.41 -2.89 0.56
C ALA A 193 -8.02 -2.26 0.54
N THR A 194 -7.06 -2.80 1.32
CA THR A 194 -5.69 -2.31 1.30
C THR A 194 -4.71 -3.43 0.95
N VAL A 195 -3.65 -3.09 0.23
CA VAL A 195 -2.48 -3.95 0.01
C VAL A 195 -1.24 -3.15 0.44
N LEU A 196 -0.65 -3.55 1.56
CA LEU A 196 0.56 -2.94 2.11
C LEU A 196 1.75 -3.83 1.79
N VAL A 197 2.72 -3.28 1.07
CA VAL A 197 4.00 -3.93 0.78
C VAL A 197 5.00 -3.55 1.85
N THR A 198 5.65 -4.54 2.42
CA THR A 198 6.79 -4.35 3.33
C THR A 198 7.67 -5.61 3.35
N HIS A 199 8.84 -5.52 3.96
CA HIS A 199 9.70 -6.65 4.28
C HIS A 199 9.86 -6.85 5.81
N HIS A 200 9.12 -6.08 6.62
CA HIS A 200 9.13 -6.14 8.08
C HIS A 200 7.74 -6.50 8.63
N LEU A 201 7.65 -7.50 9.50
CA LEU A 201 6.40 -7.89 10.15
C LEU A 201 5.90 -6.81 11.12
N GLU A 202 6.82 -6.09 11.75
CA GLU A 202 6.55 -5.02 12.70
C GLU A 202 5.86 -3.81 12.07
N GLU A 203 5.89 -3.70 10.74
CA GLU A 203 5.21 -2.65 9.97
C GLU A 203 3.77 -3.01 9.59
N LEU A 204 3.26 -4.13 10.09
CA LEU A 204 1.88 -4.55 9.83
C LEU A 204 0.92 -3.92 10.83
N PRO A 205 -0.14 -3.22 10.36
CA PRO A 205 -1.25 -2.79 11.23
C PRO A 205 -1.88 -3.97 11.96
N ALA A 206 -2.41 -3.73 13.17
CA ALA A 206 -3.09 -4.77 13.95
C ALA A 206 -4.31 -5.34 13.19
N THR A 207 -4.91 -4.54 12.32
CA THR A 207 -6.06 -4.89 11.48
C THR A 207 -5.69 -5.71 10.23
N THR A 208 -4.43 -6.06 10.00
CA THR A 208 -4.02 -6.92 8.88
C THR A 208 -4.75 -8.26 8.94
N SER A 209 -5.58 -8.53 7.94
CA SER A 209 -6.46 -9.71 7.89
C SER A 209 -5.90 -10.84 7.05
N HIS A 210 -5.13 -10.54 6.00
CA HIS A 210 -4.58 -11.48 5.04
C HIS A 210 -3.11 -11.17 4.73
N ALA A 211 -2.41 -12.16 4.22
CA ALA A 211 -1.03 -11.99 3.77
C ALA A 211 -0.74 -12.78 2.49
N LEU A 212 0.18 -12.25 1.70
CA LEU A 212 0.85 -12.93 0.60
C LEU A 212 2.35 -12.90 0.87
N LEU A 213 2.97 -14.06 1.00
CA LEU A 213 4.42 -14.21 1.06
C LEU A 213 4.94 -14.45 -0.35
N LEU A 214 5.82 -13.56 -0.82
CA LEU A 214 6.40 -13.61 -2.16
C LEU A 214 7.92 -13.82 -2.06
N ARG A 215 8.43 -14.80 -2.82
CA ARG A 215 9.86 -15.07 -2.94
C ARG A 215 10.20 -15.45 -4.38
N ASP A 216 11.27 -14.87 -4.94
CA ASP A 216 11.76 -15.16 -6.30
C ASP A 216 10.64 -15.12 -7.35
N GLY A 217 9.72 -14.13 -7.22
CA GLY A 217 8.57 -13.95 -8.10
C GLY A 217 7.41 -14.93 -7.88
N GLN A 218 7.50 -15.85 -6.92
CA GLN A 218 6.49 -16.87 -6.66
C GLN A 218 5.80 -16.67 -5.32
N ALA A 219 4.50 -17.02 -5.26
CA ALA A 219 3.76 -17.04 -4.01
C ALA A 219 4.18 -18.26 -3.17
N VAL A 220 4.77 -18.02 -2.01
CA VAL A 220 5.08 -19.07 -1.01
C VAL A 220 3.82 -19.50 -0.29
N ALA A 221 2.96 -18.54 0.07
CA ALA A 221 1.65 -18.73 0.69
C ALA A 221 0.81 -17.48 0.50
N ALA A 222 -0.53 -17.65 0.42
CA ALA A 222 -1.51 -16.55 0.37
C ALA A 222 -2.79 -16.97 1.11
N GLY A 223 -3.35 -16.08 1.94
CA GLY A 223 -4.58 -16.37 2.71
C GLY A 223 -4.69 -15.57 4.00
N PRO A 224 -5.49 -16.01 4.96
CA PRO A 224 -5.62 -15.39 6.28
C PRO A 224 -4.26 -15.18 6.95
N ALA A 225 -4.05 -14.00 7.53
CA ALA A 225 -2.74 -13.64 8.12
C ALA A 225 -2.30 -14.64 9.22
N SER A 226 -3.24 -15.15 10.00
CA SER A 226 -2.97 -16.17 11.06
C SER A 226 -2.45 -17.50 10.51
N GLU A 227 -2.80 -17.85 9.27
CA GLU A 227 -2.37 -19.10 8.63
C GLU A 227 -1.07 -18.91 7.83
N VAL A 228 -0.86 -17.71 7.31
CA VAL A 228 0.28 -17.38 6.44
C VAL A 228 1.49 -16.87 7.22
N LEU A 229 1.28 -16.02 8.24
CA LEU A 229 2.36 -15.44 9.03
C LEU A 229 2.81 -16.38 10.15
N THR A 230 3.26 -17.55 9.79
CA THR A 230 3.80 -18.58 10.71
C THR A 230 5.33 -18.61 10.63
N THR A 231 5.97 -19.02 11.72
CA THR A 231 7.43 -19.21 11.79
C THR A 231 7.97 -19.99 10.60
N GLY A 232 7.34 -21.12 10.24
CA GLY A 232 7.81 -21.97 9.15
C GLY A 232 7.69 -21.32 7.75
N LEU A 233 6.54 -20.69 7.46
CA LEU A 233 6.30 -20.06 6.16
C LEU A 233 7.14 -18.79 5.97
N VAL A 234 7.28 -17.97 7.01
CA VAL A 234 8.10 -16.76 6.98
C VAL A 234 9.58 -17.13 6.85
N SER A 235 10.08 -18.10 7.64
CA SER A 235 11.47 -18.58 7.52
C SER A 235 11.76 -19.10 6.10
N ARG A 236 10.83 -19.85 5.51
CA ARG A 236 10.95 -20.33 4.12
C ARG A 236 10.96 -19.18 3.12
N CYS A 237 10.07 -18.19 3.29
CA CYS A 237 9.99 -17.03 2.40
C CYS A 237 11.28 -16.21 2.42
N PHE A 238 11.82 -15.93 3.60
CA PHE A 238 13.03 -15.11 3.75
C PHE A 238 14.34 -15.91 3.66
N ALA A 239 14.28 -17.24 3.52
CA ALA A 239 15.45 -18.15 3.55
C ALA A 239 16.33 -17.96 4.78
N TYR A 240 15.74 -17.61 5.90
CA TYR A 240 16.43 -17.38 7.15
C TYR A 240 15.55 -17.86 8.32
N PRO A 241 16.12 -18.57 9.32
CA PRO A 241 15.35 -19.01 10.47
C PRO A 241 14.94 -17.82 11.33
N VAL A 242 13.62 -17.59 11.42
CA VAL A 242 13.02 -16.55 12.27
C VAL A 242 11.93 -17.18 13.13
N THR A 243 11.71 -16.66 14.31
CA THR A 243 10.54 -16.95 15.12
C THR A 243 9.54 -15.81 14.92
N VAL A 244 8.32 -16.16 14.52
CA VAL A 244 7.21 -15.20 14.37
C VAL A 244 6.31 -15.33 15.60
N ALA A 245 5.97 -14.19 16.19
CA ALA A 245 5.05 -14.09 17.31
C ALA A 245 3.99 -13.02 17.05
N ARG A 246 2.90 -13.08 17.84
CA ARG A 246 1.90 -12.03 17.89
C ARG A 246 1.83 -11.49 19.30
N GLN A 247 2.21 -10.24 19.50
CA GLN A 247 2.25 -9.57 20.78
C GLN A 247 1.37 -8.32 20.76
N ALA A 248 0.50 -8.14 21.73
CA ALA A 248 -0.45 -7.02 21.78
C ALA A 248 -1.21 -6.79 20.46
N GLY A 249 -1.60 -7.88 19.77
CA GLY A 249 -2.30 -7.81 18.49
C GLY A 249 -1.41 -7.55 17.27
N ARG A 250 -0.11 -7.27 17.44
CA ARG A 250 0.87 -6.96 16.40
C ARG A 250 1.76 -8.16 16.08
N TRP A 251 2.15 -8.27 14.83
CA TRP A 251 3.11 -9.28 14.38
C TRP A 251 4.54 -8.81 14.65
N THR A 252 5.37 -9.72 15.11
CA THR A 252 6.80 -9.50 15.36
C THR A 252 7.61 -10.67 14.83
N SER A 253 8.87 -10.40 14.47
CA SER A 253 9.81 -11.44 14.05
C SER A 253 11.16 -11.24 14.73
N ILE A 254 11.77 -12.33 15.19
CA ILE A 254 13.08 -12.35 15.79
C ILE A 254 13.90 -13.45 15.13
N ALA A 255 15.18 -13.18 14.84
CA ALA A 255 16.09 -14.21 14.37
C ALA A 255 16.12 -15.38 15.38
N ALA A 256 15.92 -16.60 14.90
CA ALA A 256 16.07 -17.79 15.75
C ALA A 256 17.54 -17.94 16.15
N SER A 257 17.79 -18.21 17.44
CA SER A 257 19.16 -18.50 17.92
C SER A 257 19.70 -19.70 17.12
N ARG A 258 20.92 -19.57 16.59
CA ARG A 258 21.63 -20.74 16.09
C ARG A 258 22.05 -21.56 17.33
N THR A 259 21.33 -22.62 17.62
CA THR A 259 21.80 -23.68 18.52
C THR A 259 22.83 -24.52 17.78
#